data_425e9c6a01c4be885d827e75fbe45e05
#
_entry.id   425e9c6a01c4be885d827e75fbe45e05
#
_cell.length_a   1.000
_cell.length_b   1.000
_cell.length_c   1.000
_cell.angle_alpha   90.00
_cell.angle_beta   90.00
_cell.angle_gamma   90.00
#
_symmetry.space_group_name_H-M   'P 1'
#
loop_
_entity.id
_entity.type
_entity.pdbx_description
1 polymer ?
#
loop_
_entity_poly.entity_id
_entity_poly.type
_entity_poly.pdbx_seq_one_letter_code
_entity_poly.pdbx_strand_id
1 'polypeptide(L)'
;MIIAEEFSGWSKNLKVKDIPEKTQFTLKFLLKDICGIILSARNEDYVKSLVETYKGSGSLISLGHSERFDLFSSAIIAGTAAHGEDFDDTFEGNPMHVGATMIPAMLSAAQKFNLDGDQILKGLAVGSELICRLALVAPTAMHKQSFHPTAVCGTFGVAAGLSSVLDLSEKQMVSALGIAGLSLIHI
;
A
#
# COMPACT_ATOMS: atom_id res chain seq x y z
N MET A 1 -17.21 21.07 3.63
CA MET A 1 -16.15 20.11 4.01
C MET A 1 -15.89 19.25 2.77
N ILE A 2 -14.67 19.14 2.35
CA ILE A 2 -14.31 18.28 1.21
C ILE A 2 -14.08 16.84 1.71
N ILE A 3 -14.30 15.85 0.83
CA ILE A 3 -14.17 14.41 1.18
C ILE A 3 -12.82 14.08 1.82
N ALA A 4 -11.74 14.68 1.32
CA ALA A 4 -10.41 14.46 1.88
C ALA A 4 -10.25 14.95 3.33
N GLU A 5 -10.92 16.04 3.70
CA GLU A 5 -10.94 16.55 5.09
C GLU A 5 -11.72 15.60 6.01
N GLU A 6 -12.88 15.14 5.56
CA GLU A 6 -13.71 14.19 6.32
C GLU A 6 -12.98 12.87 6.55
N PHE A 7 -12.37 12.31 5.51
CA PHE A 7 -11.58 11.10 5.59
C PHE A 7 -10.37 11.27 6.51
N SER A 8 -9.66 12.39 6.40
CA SER A 8 -8.50 12.68 7.24
C SER A 8 -8.88 12.79 8.71
N GLY A 9 -9.99 13.46 9.03
CA GLY A 9 -10.53 13.55 10.39
C GLY A 9 -10.92 12.18 10.97
N TRP A 10 -11.57 11.33 10.17
CA TRP A 10 -11.86 9.95 10.55
C TRP A 10 -10.59 9.15 10.84
N SER A 11 -9.63 9.18 9.91
CA SER A 11 -8.35 8.45 10.04
C SER A 11 -7.57 8.87 11.29
N LYS A 12 -7.54 10.18 11.59
CA LYS A 12 -6.85 10.71 12.78
C LYS A 12 -7.43 10.15 14.08
N ASN A 13 -8.74 10.01 14.15
CA ASN A 13 -9.44 9.56 15.33
C ASN A 13 -9.53 8.03 15.46
N LEU A 14 -9.27 7.26 14.41
CA LEU A 14 -9.31 5.80 14.42
C LEU A 14 -8.26 5.23 15.37
N LYS A 15 -8.68 4.35 16.25
CA LYS A 15 -7.79 3.54 17.11
C LYS A 15 -7.87 2.08 16.68
N VAL A 16 -6.81 1.32 16.89
CA VAL A 16 -6.77 -0.11 16.50
C VAL A 16 -7.89 -0.91 17.13
N LYS A 17 -8.23 -0.62 18.41
CA LYS A 17 -9.35 -1.27 19.11
C LYS A 17 -10.73 -1.01 18.51
N ASP A 18 -10.87 0.05 17.70
CA ASP A 18 -12.13 0.43 17.05
C ASP A 18 -12.28 -0.26 15.68
N ILE A 19 -11.21 -0.90 15.17
CA ILE A 19 -11.25 -1.72 13.97
C ILE A 19 -11.95 -3.02 14.29
N PRO A 20 -13.04 -3.40 13.56
CA PRO A 20 -13.75 -4.65 13.82
C PRO A 20 -12.80 -5.86 13.82
N GLU A 21 -12.99 -6.79 14.73
CA GLU A 21 -12.12 -7.96 14.88
C GLU A 21 -11.98 -8.77 13.57
N LYS A 22 -13.09 -8.94 12.84
CA LYS A 22 -13.08 -9.58 11.53
C LYS A 22 -12.16 -8.84 10.54
N THR A 23 -12.18 -7.51 10.54
CA THR A 23 -11.30 -6.70 9.68
C THR A 23 -9.85 -6.85 10.08
N GLN A 24 -9.55 -6.81 11.39
CA GLN A 24 -8.18 -7.04 11.87
C GLN A 24 -7.66 -8.42 11.44
N PHE A 25 -8.51 -9.46 11.57
CA PHE A 25 -8.16 -10.82 11.12
C PHE A 25 -7.86 -10.84 9.61
N THR A 26 -8.74 -10.24 8.79
CA THR A 26 -8.57 -10.19 7.33
C THR A 26 -7.27 -9.47 6.95
N LEU A 27 -6.97 -8.32 7.56
CA LEU A 27 -5.74 -7.57 7.27
C LEU A 27 -4.47 -8.34 7.69
N LYS A 28 -4.50 -9.05 8.82
CA LYS A 28 -3.39 -9.91 9.25
C LYS A 28 -3.22 -11.11 8.31
N PHE A 29 -4.31 -11.65 7.80
CA PHE A 29 -4.27 -12.74 6.83
C PHE A 29 -3.71 -12.26 5.49
N LEU A 30 -4.19 -11.11 5.00
CA LEU A 30 -3.69 -10.46 3.80
C LEU A 30 -2.18 -10.15 3.89
N LEU A 31 -1.71 -9.65 5.04
CA LEU A 31 -0.28 -9.44 5.28
C LEU A 31 0.52 -10.74 5.12
N LYS A 32 0.04 -11.85 5.68
CA LYS A 32 0.70 -13.16 5.56
C LYS A 32 0.72 -13.67 4.13
N ASP A 33 -0.41 -13.53 3.44
CA ASP A 33 -0.58 -13.97 2.06
C ASP A 33 0.40 -13.26 1.14
N ILE A 34 0.41 -11.93 1.15
CA ILE A 34 1.31 -11.13 0.32
C ILE A 34 2.79 -11.38 0.67
N CYS A 35 3.13 -11.55 1.95
CA CYS A 35 4.50 -11.95 2.31
C CYS A 35 4.88 -13.30 1.70
N GLY A 36 3.94 -14.25 1.66
CA GLY A 36 4.13 -15.55 1.03
C GLY A 36 4.37 -15.43 -0.48
N ILE A 37 3.57 -14.61 -1.16
CA ILE A 37 3.70 -14.35 -2.60
C ILE A 37 5.05 -13.68 -2.91
N ILE A 38 5.44 -12.63 -2.17
CA ILE A 38 6.74 -11.96 -2.31
C ILE A 38 7.88 -12.99 -2.21
N LEU A 39 7.84 -13.87 -1.20
CA LEU A 39 8.86 -14.90 -1.01
C LEU A 39 8.86 -15.93 -2.13
N SER A 40 7.70 -16.28 -2.68
CA SER A 40 7.59 -17.20 -3.82
C SER A 40 8.23 -16.60 -5.07
N ALA A 41 7.90 -15.36 -5.41
CA ALA A 41 8.35 -14.68 -6.61
C ALA A 41 9.77 -14.07 -6.52
N ARG A 42 10.44 -14.15 -5.37
CA ARG A 42 11.72 -13.47 -5.12
C ARG A 42 12.84 -13.80 -6.12
N ASN A 43 12.76 -14.96 -6.76
CA ASN A 43 13.75 -15.44 -7.72
C ASN A 43 13.34 -15.26 -9.19
N GLU A 44 12.21 -14.63 -9.45
CA GLU A 44 11.78 -14.33 -10.81
C GLU A 44 12.70 -13.30 -11.47
N ASP A 45 12.90 -13.41 -12.77
CA ASP A 45 13.91 -12.61 -13.48
C ASP A 45 13.61 -11.11 -13.43
N TYR A 46 12.32 -10.73 -13.44
CA TYR A 46 11.91 -9.34 -13.31
C TYR A 46 12.21 -8.78 -11.90
N VAL A 47 12.13 -9.60 -10.83
CA VAL A 47 12.51 -9.20 -9.47
C VAL A 47 14.02 -9.09 -9.35
N LYS A 48 14.77 -10.10 -9.83
CA LYS A 48 16.25 -10.07 -9.84
C LYS A 48 16.79 -8.85 -10.54
N SER A 49 16.19 -8.44 -11.65
CA SER A 49 16.60 -7.24 -12.40
C SER A 49 16.49 -5.98 -11.56
N LEU A 50 15.43 -5.84 -10.75
CA LEU A 50 15.27 -4.72 -9.82
C LEU A 50 16.29 -4.79 -8.66
N VAL A 51 16.49 -5.98 -8.09
CA VAL A 51 17.48 -6.19 -7.02
C VAL A 51 18.87 -5.77 -7.50
N GLU A 52 19.31 -6.24 -8.66
CA GLU A 52 20.59 -5.85 -9.26
C GLU A 52 20.71 -4.35 -9.51
N THR A 53 19.64 -3.72 -9.95
CA THR A 53 19.60 -2.28 -10.24
C THR A 53 19.74 -1.43 -8.98
N TYR A 54 19.10 -1.84 -7.88
CA TYR A 54 18.97 -1.02 -6.67
C TYR A 54 19.79 -1.48 -5.48
N LYS A 55 20.51 -2.61 -5.56
CA LYS A 55 21.35 -3.11 -4.45
C LYS A 55 22.35 -2.05 -3.99
N GLY A 56 22.48 -1.91 -2.68
CA GLY A 56 23.39 -0.94 -2.06
C GLY A 56 22.87 0.50 -2.03
N SER A 57 21.63 0.77 -2.45
CA SER A 57 21.06 2.11 -2.45
C SER A 57 20.70 2.65 -1.05
N GLY A 58 20.65 1.81 -0.02
CA GLY A 58 20.27 2.22 1.33
C GLY A 58 20.56 1.20 2.42
N SER A 59 19.72 1.18 3.47
CA SER A 59 19.90 0.35 4.67
C SER A 59 18.75 -0.63 4.95
N LEU A 60 17.64 -0.53 4.23
CA LEU A 60 16.48 -1.40 4.43
C LEU A 60 16.63 -2.71 3.65
N ILE A 61 15.87 -3.72 4.06
CA ILE A 61 15.76 -4.97 3.30
C ILE A 61 14.43 -4.99 2.52
N SER A 62 14.41 -5.63 1.35
CA SER A 62 13.19 -6.12 0.75
C SER A 62 13.01 -7.59 1.13
N LEU A 63 11.79 -7.99 1.45
CA LEU A 63 11.49 -9.34 1.94
C LEU A 63 11.99 -10.40 0.95
N GLY A 64 12.77 -11.35 1.45
CA GLY A 64 13.37 -12.43 0.65
C GLY A 64 14.75 -12.14 0.08
N HIS A 65 15.31 -10.95 0.32
CA HIS A 65 16.62 -10.52 -0.16
C HIS A 65 17.54 -10.10 0.99
N SER A 66 18.85 -10.35 0.84
CA SER A 66 19.90 -9.98 1.81
C SER A 66 20.50 -8.60 1.54
N GLU A 67 20.33 -8.10 0.35
CA GLU A 67 20.81 -6.82 -0.13
C GLU A 67 20.14 -5.66 0.59
N ARG A 68 20.77 -4.49 0.54
CA ARG A 68 20.28 -3.29 1.21
C ARG A 68 19.78 -2.27 0.19
N PHE A 69 18.65 -1.65 0.52
CA PHE A 69 17.91 -0.75 -0.36
C PHE A 69 17.50 0.53 0.37
N ASP A 70 17.24 1.58 -0.38
CA ASP A 70 16.51 2.73 0.13
C ASP A 70 15.00 2.40 0.30
N LEU A 71 14.24 3.36 0.83
CA LEU A 71 12.81 3.18 1.10
C LEU A 71 12.00 2.86 -0.17
N PHE A 72 12.28 3.60 -1.24
CA PHE A 72 11.57 3.48 -2.51
C PHE A 72 11.90 2.13 -3.19
N SER A 73 13.17 1.80 -3.29
CA SER A 73 13.64 0.57 -3.93
C SER A 73 13.17 -0.68 -3.18
N SER A 74 13.17 -0.66 -1.83
CA SER A 74 12.65 -1.74 -1.01
C SER A 74 11.17 -1.99 -1.29
N ALA A 75 10.36 -0.92 -1.38
CA ALA A 75 8.93 -1.02 -1.65
C ALA A 75 8.64 -1.49 -3.08
N ILE A 76 9.38 -0.98 -4.09
CA ILE A 76 9.19 -1.38 -5.49
C ILE A 76 9.53 -2.86 -5.69
N ILE A 77 10.67 -3.33 -5.17
CA ILE A 77 11.08 -4.73 -5.30
C ILE A 77 10.00 -5.65 -4.70
N ALA A 78 9.57 -5.34 -3.47
CA ALA A 78 8.54 -6.13 -2.80
C ALA A 78 7.17 -6.03 -3.53
N GLY A 79 6.78 -4.86 -4.03
CA GLY A 79 5.53 -4.66 -4.77
C GLY A 79 5.53 -5.39 -6.11
N THR A 80 6.64 -5.36 -6.82
CA THR A 80 6.80 -6.10 -8.08
C THR A 80 6.73 -7.62 -7.84
N ALA A 81 7.36 -8.12 -6.77
CA ALA A 81 7.27 -9.53 -6.40
C ALA A 81 5.84 -9.91 -5.95
N ALA A 82 5.13 -9.00 -5.28
CA ALA A 82 3.75 -9.25 -4.82
C ALA A 82 2.76 -9.38 -5.97
N HIS A 83 2.92 -8.58 -7.04
CA HIS A 83 1.92 -8.45 -8.11
C HIS A 83 2.33 -9.13 -9.43
N GLY A 84 3.60 -9.45 -9.60
CA GLY A 84 4.13 -9.91 -10.90
C GLY A 84 3.54 -11.22 -11.42
N GLU A 85 3.08 -12.10 -10.54
CA GLU A 85 2.47 -13.37 -10.89
C GLU A 85 0.93 -13.31 -10.97
N ASP A 86 0.34 -12.15 -10.68
CA ASP A 86 -1.12 -11.93 -10.67
C ASP A 86 -1.86 -12.95 -9.76
N PHE A 87 -1.28 -13.26 -8.60
CA PHE A 87 -1.74 -14.25 -7.64
C PHE A 87 -2.18 -13.64 -6.31
N ASP A 88 -2.12 -12.32 -6.22
CA ASP A 88 -2.46 -11.53 -5.05
C ASP A 88 -3.98 -11.30 -4.92
N ASP A 89 -4.38 -10.79 -3.75
CA ASP A 89 -5.77 -10.55 -3.40
C ASP A 89 -6.52 -9.69 -4.43
N THR A 90 -7.78 -9.99 -4.62
CA THR A 90 -8.65 -9.20 -5.50
C THR A 90 -9.88 -8.70 -4.74
N PHE A 91 -10.17 -7.41 -4.85
CA PHE A 91 -11.38 -6.81 -4.29
C PHE A 91 -12.59 -7.13 -5.17
N GLU A 92 -13.62 -7.78 -4.62
CA GLU A 92 -14.78 -8.28 -5.35
C GLU A 92 -15.55 -7.20 -6.12
N GLY A 93 -15.55 -5.97 -5.63
CA GLY A 93 -16.28 -4.86 -6.25
C GLY A 93 -15.63 -4.22 -7.47
N ASN A 94 -14.35 -4.55 -7.73
CA ASN A 94 -13.55 -4.00 -8.83
C ASN A 94 -12.29 -4.87 -8.99
N PRO A 95 -11.77 -5.15 -10.20
CA PRO A 95 -10.50 -5.85 -10.38
C PRO A 95 -9.33 -4.99 -9.87
N MET A 96 -9.06 -5.08 -8.59
CA MET A 96 -8.09 -4.26 -7.87
C MET A 96 -7.45 -5.06 -6.73
N HIS A 97 -6.14 -4.91 -6.56
CA HIS A 97 -5.30 -5.64 -5.64
C HIS A 97 -4.82 -4.71 -4.51
N VAL A 98 -5.43 -4.84 -3.35
CA VAL A 98 -5.13 -3.97 -2.20
C VAL A 98 -3.78 -4.31 -1.59
N GLY A 99 -3.52 -5.60 -1.40
CA GLY A 99 -2.33 -6.10 -0.71
C GLY A 99 -1.04 -5.77 -1.43
N ALA A 100 -1.01 -5.90 -2.75
CA ALA A 100 0.19 -5.63 -3.57
C ALA A 100 0.68 -4.18 -3.47
N THR A 101 -0.20 -3.22 -3.18
CA THR A 101 0.18 -1.82 -2.99
C THR A 101 0.47 -1.49 -1.52
N MET A 102 -0.41 -1.92 -0.62
CA MET A 102 -0.36 -1.52 0.78
C MET A 102 0.77 -2.20 1.56
N ILE A 103 0.95 -3.51 1.38
CA ILE A 103 1.86 -4.28 2.24
C ILE A 103 3.32 -3.98 1.95
N PRO A 104 3.81 -3.93 0.70
CA PRO A 104 5.18 -3.52 0.42
C PRO A 104 5.52 -2.13 0.94
N ALA A 105 4.62 -1.17 0.79
CA ALA A 105 4.80 0.18 1.29
C ALA A 105 4.87 0.22 2.83
N MET A 106 3.96 -0.50 3.51
CA MET A 106 3.95 -0.58 4.98
C MET A 106 5.16 -1.29 5.54
N LEU A 107 5.61 -2.39 4.95
CA LEU A 107 6.80 -3.13 5.40
C LEU A 107 8.08 -2.29 5.28
N SER A 108 8.24 -1.57 4.17
CA SER A 108 9.37 -0.68 3.96
C SER A 108 9.33 0.52 4.92
N ALA A 109 8.16 1.12 5.11
CA ALA A 109 7.96 2.20 6.06
C ALA A 109 8.18 1.75 7.52
N ALA A 110 7.72 0.55 7.87
CA ALA A 110 7.92 -0.01 9.20
C ALA A 110 9.40 -0.12 9.57
N GLN A 111 10.23 -0.57 8.65
CA GLN A 111 11.68 -0.61 8.85
C GLN A 111 12.28 0.80 8.96
N LYS A 112 11.86 1.73 8.10
CA LYS A 112 12.41 3.08 8.06
C LYS A 112 12.08 3.91 9.29
N PHE A 113 10.85 3.77 9.79
CA PHE A 113 10.30 4.59 10.86
C PHE A 113 10.10 3.84 12.18
N ASN A 114 10.56 2.57 12.24
CA ASN A 114 10.43 1.70 13.41
C ASN A 114 8.99 1.58 13.92
N LEU A 115 8.05 1.31 13.00
CA LEU A 115 6.64 1.16 13.32
C LEU A 115 6.36 -0.19 13.98
N ASP A 116 5.47 -0.20 14.96
CA ASP A 116 5.01 -1.42 15.60
C ASP A 116 3.84 -2.08 14.85
N GLY A 117 3.42 -3.26 15.33
CA GLY A 117 2.35 -4.04 14.69
C GLY A 117 0.99 -3.36 14.70
N ASP A 118 0.67 -2.59 15.73
CA ASP A 118 -0.58 -1.85 15.84
C ASP A 118 -0.60 -0.68 14.85
N GLN A 119 0.52 0.02 14.71
CA GLN A 119 0.68 1.07 13.71
C GLN A 119 0.52 0.52 12.29
N ILE A 120 1.18 -0.61 11.99
CA ILE A 120 1.04 -1.28 10.69
C ILE A 120 -0.42 -1.66 10.45
N LEU A 121 -1.09 -2.27 11.43
CA LEU A 121 -2.50 -2.68 11.30
C LEU A 121 -3.41 -1.47 11.06
N LYS A 122 -3.19 -0.37 11.77
CA LYS A 122 -3.92 0.89 11.55
C LYS A 122 -3.70 1.43 10.14
N GLY A 123 -2.45 1.49 9.68
CA GLY A 123 -2.12 1.96 8.33
C GLY A 123 -2.75 1.12 7.24
N LEU A 124 -2.72 -0.20 7.39
CA LEU A 124 -3.39 -1.13 6.49
C LEU A 124 -4.90 -0.90 6.48
N ALA A 125 -5.53 -0.71 7.64
CA ALA A 125 -6.97 -0.46 7.72
C ALA A 125 -7.35 0.85 7.02
N VAL A 126 -6.64 1.94 7.32
CA VAL A 126 -6.91 3.27 6.73
C VAL A 126 -6.70 3.26 5.21
N GLY A 127 -5.58 2.71 4.76
CA GLY A 127 -5.26 2.68 3.33
C GLY A 127 -6.22 1.80 2.55
N SER A 128 -6.49 0.58 3.04
CA SER A 128 -7.42 -0.36 2.38
C SER A 128 -8.84 0.20 2.30
N GLU A 129 -9.33 0.87 3.36
CA GLU A 129 -10.64 1.52 3.35
C GLU A 129 -10.74 2.57 2.24
N LEU A 130 -9.73 3.42 2.09
CA LEU A 130 -9.72 4.43 1.03
C LEU A 130 -9.65 3.80 -0.37
N ILE A 131 -8.78 2.81 -0.57
CA ILE A 131 -8.64 2.10 -1.83
C ILE A 131 -9.98 1.49 -2.26
N CYS A 132 -10.62 0.71 -1.37
CA CYS A 132 -11.87 0.04 -1.68
C CYS A 132 -13.00 1.04 -1.98
N ARG A 133 -13.10 2.15 -1.22
CA ARG A 133 -14.10 3.19 -1.50
C ARG A 133 -13.88 3.87 -2.84
N LEU A 134 -12.64 4.24 -3.17
CA LEU A 134 -12.31 4.83 -4.47
C LEU A 134 -12.61 3.88 -5.62
N ALA A 135 -12.33 2.59 -5.45
CA ALA A 135 -12.67 1.57 -6.44
C ALA A 135 -14.17 1.49 -6.74
N LEU A 136 -15.01 1.66 -5.71
CA LEU A 136 -16.46 1.64 -5.86
C LEU A 136 -17.05 2.91 -6.50
N VAL A 137 -16.30 4.01 -6.57
CA VAL A 137 -16.78 5.24 -7.25
C VAL A 137 -16.95 5.00 -8.75
N ALA A 138 -16.06 4.20 -9.36
CA ALA A 138 -16.09 3.94 -10.79
C ALA A 138 -15.70 2.47 -11.10
N PRO A 139 -16.54 1.49 -10.69
CA PRO A 139 -16.16 0.06 -10.63
C PRO A 139 -15.69 -0.53 -11.96
N THR A 140 -16.16 -0.04 -13.09
CA THR A 140 -15.79 -0.53 -14.42
C THR A 140 -15.19 0.55 -15.31
N ALA A 141 -15.38 1.82 -14.98
CA ALA A 141 -15.02 2.94 -15.85
C ALA A 141 -13.50 3.08 -15.97
N MET A 142 -12.75 2.93 -14.87
CA MET A 142 -11.29 2.99 -14.90
C MET A 142 -10.72 1.97 -15.89
N HIS A 143 -11.14 0.72 -15.76
CA HIS A 143 -10.66 -0.38 -16.61
C HIS A 143 -11.06 -0.17 -18.08
N LYS A 144 -12.30 0.27 -18.34
CA LYS A 144 -12.77 0.57 -19.71
C LYS A 144 -12.00 1.71 -20.36
N GLN A 145 -11.44 2.63 -19.58
CA GLN A 145 -10.59 3.71 -20.05
C GLN A 145 -9.10 3.34 -20.06
N SER A 146 -8.76 2.04 -19.92
CA SER A 146 -7.40 1.51 -19.91
C SER A 146 -6.54 1.98 -18.72
N PHE A 147 -7.16 2.42 -17.62
CA PHE A 147 -6.45 2.64 -16.36
C PHE A 147 -6.41 1.35 -15.52
N HIS A 148 -5.32 1.11 -14.84
CA HIS A 148 -5.22 0.03 -13.88
C HIS A 148 -5.76 0.51 -12.52
N PRO A 149 -6.90 -0.01 -12.02
CA PRO A 149 -7.52 0.47 -10.78
C PRO A 149 -6.59 0.36 -9.56
N THR A 150 -5.79 -0.71 -9.48
CA THR A 150 -4.79 -0.92 -8.42
C THR A 150 -3.79 0.24 -8.35
N ALA A 151 -3.25 0.67 -9.49
CA ALA A 151 -2.30 1.78 -9.53
C ALA A 151 -2.96 3.11 -9.16
N VAL A 152 -4.16 3.39 -9.70
CA VAL A 152 -4.89 4.63 -9.44
C VAL A 152 -5.31 4.74 -7.97
N CYS A 153 -6.02 3.75 -7.45
CA CYS A 153 -6.53 3.79 -6.08
C CYS A 153 -5.43 3.54 -5.04
N GLY A 154 -4.46 2.67 -5.37
CA GLY A 154 -3.36 2.30 -4.48
C GLY A 154 -2.48 3.47 -4.08
N THR A 155 -2.22 4.41 -4.99
CA THR A 155 -1.46 5.62 -4.70
C THR A 155 -2.10 6.43 -3.56
N PHE A 156 -3.42 6.61 -3.59
CA PHE A 156 -4.15 7.29 -2.52
C PHE A 156 -4.16 6.48 -1.22
N GLY A 157 -4.36 5.17 -1.31
CA GLY A 157 -4.36 4.30 -0.13
C GLY A 157 -3.03 4.29 0.61
N VAL A 158 -1.92 4.18 -0.11
CA VAL A 158 -0.58 4.25 0.46
C VAL A 158 -0.34 5.61 1.12
N ALA A 159 -0.71 6.72 0.45
CA ALA A 159 -0.58 8.06 1.01
C ALA A 159 -1.40 8.21 2.31
N ALA A 160 -2.64 7.70 2.34
CA ALA A 160 -3.49 7.75 3.53
C ALA A 160 -2.96 6.88 4.68
N GLY A 161 -2.60 5.62 4.37
CA GLY A 161 -2.07 4.68 5.35
C GLY A 161 -0.77 5.19 5.99
N LEU A 162 0.18 5.66 5.19
CA LEU A 162 1.43 6.24 5.68
C LEU A 162 1.18 7.52 6.48
N SER A 163 0.29 8.40 6.03
CA SER A 163 -0.08 9.60 6.80
C SER A 163 -0.62 9.25 8.18
N SER A 164 -1.43 8.20 8.27
CA SER A 164 -2.02 7.73 9.53
C SER A 164 -0.98 7.18 10.51
N VAL A 165 -0.02 6.39 10.04
CA VAL A 165 1.00 5.76 10.91
C VAL A 165 2.12 6.72 11.30
N LEU A 166 2.38 7.72 10.47
CA LEU A 166 3.34 8.79 10.75
C LEU A 166 2.73 9.96 11.54
N ASP A 167 1.49 9.79 11.98
CA ASP A 167 0.74 10.78 12.78
C ASP A 167 0.69 12.18 12.16
N LEU A 168 0.56 12.24 10.84
CA LEU A 168 0.45 13.52 10.13
C LEU A 168 -0.85 14.24 10.54
N SER A 169 -0.82 15.56 10.54
CA SER A 169 -2.01 16.38 10.76
C SER A 169 -3.02 16.19 9.61
N GLU A 170 -4.29 16.49 9.86
CA GLU A 170 -5.34 16.42 8.83
C GLU A 170 -4.96 17.22 7.58
N LYS A 171 -4.42 18.42 7.74
CA LYS A 171 -3.94 19.26 6.62
C LYS A 171 -2.83 18.58 5.83
N GLN A 172 -1.89 17.93 6.50
CA GLN A 172 -0.80 17.21 5.84
C GLN A 172 -1.32 16.00 5.10
N MET A 173 -2.25 15.22 5.65
CA MET A 173 -2.89 14.11 4.96
C MET A 173 -3.67 14.58 3.74
N VAL A 174 -4.45 15.65 3.83
CA VAL A 174 -5.14 16.26 2.68
C VAL A 174 -4.15 16.66 1.59
N SER A 175 -3.03 17.27 1.97
CA SER A 175 -1.97 17.63 1.02
C SER A 175 -1.33 16.40 0.39
N ALA A 176 -1.06 15.35 1.17
CA ALA A 176 -0.49 14.09 0.67
C ALA A 176 -1.44 13.41 -0.34
N LEU A 177 -2.74 13.39 -0.05
CA LEU A 177 -3.75 12.88 -0.98
C LEU A 177 -3.83 13.72 -2.26
N GLY A 178 -3.71 15.04 -2.16
CA GLY A 178 -3.64 15.93 -3.33
C GLY A 178 -2.41 15.66 -4.19
N ILE A 179 -1.24 15.47 -3.59
CA ILE A 179 0.01 15.11 -4.29
C ILE A 179 -0.13 13.72 -4.95
N ALA A 180 -0.71 12.74 -4.23
CA ALA A 180 -0.98 11.41 -4.77
C ALA A 180 -1.84 11.50 -6.04
N GLY A 181 -2.90 12.33 -6.04
CA GLY A 181 -3.73 12.57 -7.21
C GLY A 181 -2.98 13.23 -8.37
N LEU A 182 -2.09 14.17 -8.08
CA LEU A 182 -1.27 14.83 -9.11
C LEU A 182 -0.29 13.85 -9.78
N SER A 183 0.23 12.87 -9.05
CA SER A 183 1.14 11.87 -9.62
C SER A 183 0.48 11.01 -10.72
N LEU A 184 -0.85 10.98 -10.78
CA LEU A 184 -1.63 10.22 -11.76
C LEU A 184 -1.95 11.01 -13.03
N ILE A 185 -1.65 12.29 -13.08
CA ILE A 185 -2.01 13.17 -14.21
C ILE A 185 -1.34 12.76 -15.53
N HIS A 186 -0.18 12.14 -15.44
CA HIS A 186 0.61 11.73 -16.60
C HIS A 186 0.44 10.26 -17.00
N ILE A 187 -0.46 9.56 -16.32
CA ILE A 187 -0.82 8.19 -16.68
C ILE A 187 -1.90 8.20 -17.74
#